data_d8f63807a1bda43b012c1eb9bf7297d6
#
_entry.id   d8f63807a1bda43b012c1eb9bf7297d6
#
_cell.length_a   1.000
_cell.length_b   1.000
_cell.length_c   1.000
_cell.angle_alpha   90.00
_cell.angle_beta   90.00
_cell.angle_gamma   90.00
#
_symmetry.space_group_name_H-M   'P 1'
#
loop_
_entity.id
_entity.type
_entity.pdbx_description
1 polymer ?
#
loop_
_entity_poly.entity_id
_entity_poly.type
_entity_poly.pdbx_seq_one_letter_code
_entity_poly.pdbx_strand_id
1 'polypeptide(L)'
;MDLASTSSNRKPAPTREERREQKWQRKQNKGPGWFSQMKQVYGMTKKSDPNITWILLLSALATLLVFLLIGVLLHNWITWLIIGIPVAVLVAVIILSRRARRAAYAQVEGQPGAAGATLQDLGRGWIIEEQPVAFNPRTQDLVFRALGRPGVVLVTEGPAQRVRSLVGQERKRLHRLAPNVPVHVVNTGDGEGQVPLKRVSKTVRALPKKLTQQEVHEVSKRLSSLSRSLPVPKGVDPMRARPDRKMMR
;
A
#
# COMPACT_ATOMS: atom_id res chain seq x y z
N MET A 1 -13.32 17.42 -60.56
CA MET A 1 -11.96 16.93 -60.37
C MET A 1 -11.29 17.87 -59.35
N ASP A 2 -11.59 17.65 -58.07
CA ASP A 2 -11.02 18.46 -56.99
C ASP A 2 -10.13 17.59 -56.14
N LEU A 3 -8.82 17.88 -56.23
CA LEU A 3 -7.78 17.24 -55.42
C LEU A 3 -7.75 17.96 -54.08
N ALA A 4 -8.34 17.32 -53.06
CA ALA A 4 -8.27 17.75 -51.68
C ALA A 4 -6.82 17.70 -51.18
N SER A 5 -6.27 18.86 -50.89
CA SER A 5 -4.96 19.06 -50.27
C SER A 5 -4.96 18.56 -48.82
N THR A 6 -4.33 17.43 -48.58
CA THR A 6 -4.06 16.91 -47.24
C THR A 6 -2.99 17.79 -46.56
N SER A 7 -3.42 18.80 -45.82
CA SER A 7 -2.50 19.60 -44.99
C SER A 7 -1.93 18.75 -43.86
N SER A 8 -0.68 18.32 -44.04
CA SER A 8 0.14 17.65 -43.02
C SER A 8 0.35 18.60 -41.82
N ASN A 9 -0.40 18.41 -40.76
CA ASN A 9 -0.24 19.11 -39.49
C ASN A 9 1.05 18.61 -38.76
N ARG A 10 2.21 18.97 -39.30
CA ARG A 10 3.50 18.77 -38.65
C ARG A 10 3.66 19.84 -37.58
N LYS A 11 3.56 19.47 -36.31
CA LYS A 11 3.92 20.35 -35.19
C LYS A 11 5.32 20.93 -35.44
N PRO A 12 5.51 22.26 -35.32
CA PRO A 12 6.83 22.86 -35.51
C PRO A 12 7.86 22.25 -34.57
N ALA A 13 9.08 22.11 -35.04
CA ALA A 13 10.16 21.57 -34.23
C ALA A 13 10.41 22.48 -33.03
N PRO A 14 10.56 21.95 -31.81
CA PRO A 14 10.71 22.75 -30.59
C PRO A 14 11.94 23.65 -30.67
N THR A 15 11.78 24.90 -30.30
CA THR A 15 12.86 25.92 -30.27
C THR A 15 13.98 25.50 -29.30
N ARG A 16 15.17 26.16 -29.42
CA ARG A 16 16.30 25.88 -28.51
C ARG A 16 15.94 26.12 -27.05
N GLU A 17 15.07 27.06 -26.75
CA GLU A 17 14.60 27.37 -25.40
C GLU A 17 13.64 26.32 -24.89
N GLU A 18 12.67 25.90 -25.68
CA GLU A 18 11.75 24.81 -25.33
C GLU A 18 12.48 23.48 -25.09
N ARG A 19 13.54 23.19 -25.83
CA ARG A 19 14.39 22.01 -25.59
C ARG A 19 15.18 22.12 -24.26
N ARG A 20 15.60 23.34 -23.86
CA ARG A 20 16.21 23.58 -22.56
C ARG A 20 15.20 23.40 -21.42
N GLU A 21 14.02 23.99 -21.54
CA GLU A 21 12.96 23.84 -20.55
C GLU A 21 12.50 22.38 -20.41
N GLN A 22 12.31 21.66 -21.52
CA GLN A 22 12.01 20.23 -21.48
C GLN A 22 13.12 19.39 -20.82
N LYS A 23 14.38 19.74 -21.04
CA LYS A 23 15.51 19.10 -20.34
C LYS A 23 15.52 19.42 -18.85
N TRP A 24 15.19 20.65 -18.45
CA TRP A 24 15.08 21.06 -17.05
C TRP A 24 13.90 20.36 -16.36
N GLN A 25 12.74 20.32 -16.99
CA GLN A 25 11.57 19.60 -16.48
C GLN A 25 11.83 18.09 -16.37
N ARG A 26 12.49 17.48 -17.36
CA ARG A 26 12.92 16.07 -17.28
C ARG A 26 13.95 15.82 -16.17
N LYS A 27 14.80 16.78 -15.82
CA LYS A 27 15.73 16.68 -14.70
C LYS A 27 15.02 16.81 -13.35
N GLN A 28 14.03 17.69 -13.24
CA GLN A 28 13.22 17.86 -12.01
C GLN A 28 12.27 16.69 -11.79
N ASN A 29 11.70 16.13 -12.86
CA ASN A 29 10.82 14.95 -12.78
C ASN A 29 11.57 13.61 -12.69
N LYS A 30 12.91 13.60 -12.79
CA LYS A 30 13.69 12.42 -12.43
C LYS A 30 13.66 12.30 -10.92
N GLY A 31 12.75 11.45 -10.42
CA GLY A 31 12.75 11.06 -9.01
C GLY A 31 14.14 10.62 -8.54
N PRO A 32 14.38 10.61 -7.24
CA PRO A 32 15.69 10.24 -6.69
C PRO A 32 16.14 8.91 -7.27
N GLY A 33 17.38 8.88 -7.78
CA GLY A 33 17.92 7.66 -8.42
C GLY A 33 17.86 6.47 -7.48
N TRP A 34 17.78 5.25 -8.03
CA TRP A 34 17.68 4.00 -7.27
C TRP A 34 18.69 3.92 -6.11
N PHE A 35 19.92 4.34 -6.30
CA PHE A 35 20.92 4.40 -5.23
C PHE A 35 20.57 5.38 -4.10
N SER A 36 19.99 6.53 -4.41
CA SER A 36 19.58 7.50 -3.38
C SER A 36 18.38 7.00 -2.58
N GLN A 37 17.43 6.32 -3.23
CA GLN A 37 16.32 5.65 -2.56
C GLN A 37 16.82 4.55 -1.63
N MET A 38 17.76 3.73 -2.10
CA MET A 38 18.35 2.65 -1.29
C MET A 38 19.13 3.19 -0.09
N LYS A 39 19.88 4.30 -0.26
CA LYS A 39 20.58 4.98 0.84
C LYS A 39 19.60 5.56 1.87
N GLN A 40 18.47 6.11 1.41
CA GLN A 40 17.42 6.64 2.28
C GLN A 40 16.75 5.52 3.10
N VAL A 41 16.37 4.42 2.44
CA VAL A 41 15.80 3.23 3.10
C VAL A 41 16.79 2.64 4.11
N TYR A 42 18.05 2.52 3.74
CA TYR A 42 19.11 2.07 4.67
C TYR A 42 19.26 3.00 5.88
N GLY A 43 19.26 4.34 5.65
CA GLY A 43 19.35 5.30 6.74
C GLY A 43 18.19 5.22 7.74
N MET A 44 16.97 5.04 7.24
CA MET A 44 15.77 4.83 8.08
C MET A 44 15.86 3.52 8.87
N THR A 45 16.28 2.44 8.22
CA THR A 45 16.36 1.13 8.85
C THR A 45 17.49 1.06 9.88
N LYS A 46 18.63 1.75 9.64
CA LYS A 46 19.75 1.83 10.59
C LYS A 46 19.37 2.51 11.90
N LYS A 47 18.45 3.48 11.88
CA LYS A 47 17.92 4.12 13.09
C LYS A 47 17.13 3.16 13.98
N SER A 48 16.43 2.19 13.38
CA SER A 48 15.63 1.20 14.10
C SER A 48 16.42 -0.08 14.44
N ASP A 49 17.43 -0.40 13.65
CA ASP A 49 18.22 -1.64 13.76
C ASP A 49 19.71 -1.32 13.56
N PRO A 50 20.50 -1.06 14.63
CA PRO A 50 21.91 -0.72 14.50
C PRO A 50 22.75 -1.85 13.89
N ASN A 51 22.33 -3.11 14.05
CA ASN A 51 23.03 -4.30 13.56
C ASN A 51 22.79 -4.60 12.07
N ILE A 52 21.99 -3.77 11.36
CA ILE A 52 21.64 -4.04 9.95
C ILE A 52 22.88 -4.11 9.06
N THR A 53 23.87 -3.25 9.32
CA THR A 53 25.12 -3.19 8.52
C THR A 53 25.86 -4.52 8.57
N TRP A 54 26.03 -5.10 9.75
CA TRP A 54 26.69 -6.39 9.94
C TRP A 54 25.94 -7.53 9.26
N ILE A 55 24.62 -7.51 9.33
CA ILE A 55 23.76 -8.55 8.72
C ILE A 55 23.83 -8.49 7.21
N LEU A 56 23.81 -7.28 6.62
CA LEU A 56 23.95 -7.12 5.17
C LEU A 56 25.34 -7.58 4.70
N LEU A 57 26.38 -7.22 5.43
CA LEU A 57 27.75 -7.62 5.10
C LEU A 57 27.93 -9.13 5.23
N LEU A 58 27.48 -9.73 6.32
CA LEU A 58 27.53 -11.18 6.54
C LEU A 58 26.72 -11.94 5.48
N SER A 59 25.53 -11.46 5.11
CA SER A 59 24.72 -12.13 4.10
C SER A 59 25.34 -12.06 2.71
N ALA A 60 25.95 -10.92 2.35
CA ALA A 60 26.66 -10.76 1.09
C ALA A 60 27.90 -11.67 1.06
N LEU A 61 28.68 -11.68 2.14
CA LEU A 61 29.87 -12.54 2.26
C LEU A 61 29.50 -14.02 2.19
N ALA A 62 28.46 -14.46 2.91
CA ALA A 62 27.99 -15.84 2.88
C ALA A 62 27.53 -16.25 1.47
N THR A 63 26.81 -15.37 0.77
CA THR A 63 26.38 -15.63 -0.62
C THR A 63 27.59 -15.79 -1.54
N LEU A 64 28.58 -14.88 -1.46
CA LEU A 64 29.79 -14.96 -2.26
C LEU A 64 30.60 -16.22 -1.97
N LEU A 65 30.70 -16.61 -0.69
CA LEU A 65 31.39 -17.82 -0.28
C LEU A 65 30.74 -19.09 -0.84
N VAL A 66 29.41 -19.17 -0.83
CA VAL A 66 28.67 -20.28 -1.46
C VAL A 66 28.96 -20.36 -2.94
N PHE A 67 28.90 -19.24 -3.68
CA PHE A 67 29.20 -19.20 -5.10
C PHE A 67 30.67 -19.55 -5.40
N LEU A 68 31.60 -19.11 -4.55
CA LEU A 68 33.01 -19.47 -4.64
C LEU A 68 33.21 -20.98 -4.49
N LEU A 69 32.61 -21.61 -3.47
CA LEU A 69 32.69 -23.04 -3.24
C LEU A 69 32.16 -23.85 -4.42
N ILE A 70 30.99 -23.45 -4.95
CA ILE A 70 30.42 -24.09 -6.17
C ILE A 70 31.37 -23.91 -7.35
N GLY A 71 31.96 -22.73 -7.51
CA GLY A 71 32.90 -22.45 -8.60
C GLY A 71 34.17 -23.25 -8.52
N VAL A 72 34.74 -23.47 -7.34
CA VAL A 72 35.91 -24.34 -7.11
C VAL A 72 35.57 -25.78 -7.42
N LEU A 73 34.39 -26.26 -6.99
CA LEU A 73 33.95 -27.64 -7.24
C LEU A 73 33.76 -27.92 -8.73
N LEU A 74 33.30 -26.95 -9.50
CA LEU A 74 33.09 -27.04 -10.94
C LEU A 74 34.29 -26.58 -11.77
N HIS A 75 35.46 -26.40 -11.18
CA HIS A 75 36.71 -25.96 -11.84
C HIS A 75 36.58 -24.64 -12.63
N ASN A 76 35.61 -23.80 -12.31
CA ASN A 76 35.33 -22.51 -13.00
C ASN A 76 34.97 -21.38 -12.00
N TRP A 77 35.88 -21.15 -11.05
CA TRP A 77 35.61 -20.22 -9.94
C TRP A 77 35.39 -18.77 -10.36
N ILE A 78 36.03 -18.31 -11.47
CA ILE A 78 35.92 -16.93 -11.95
C ILE A 78 34.48 -16.64 -12.42
N THR A 79 33.92 -17.53 -13.26
CA THR A 79 32.55 -17.35 -13.78
C THR A 79 31.51 -17.35 -12.65
N TRP A 80 31.66 -18.29 -11.72
CA TRP A 80 30.73 -18.37 -10.56
C TRP A 80 30.84 -17.19 -9.63
N LEU A 81 32.04 -16.61 -9.46
CA LEU A 81 32.24 -15.42 -8.66
C LEU A 81 31.58 -14.19 -9.32
N ILE A 82 31.69 -14.04 -10.65
CA ILE A 82 31.02 -12.97 -11.41
C ILE A 82 29.50 -13.07 -11.27
N ILE A 83 28.93 -14.26 -11.32
CA ILE A 83 27.49 -14.50 -11.12
C ILE A 83 27.10 -14.27 -9.65
N GLY A 84 27.97 -14.59 -8.70
CA GLY A 84 27.76 -14.44 -7.28
C GLY A 84 27.57 -12.98 -6.85
N ILE A 85 28.25 -12.02 -7.48
CA ILE A 85 28.15 -10.59 -7.13
C ILE A 85 26.72 -10.05 -7.28
N PRO A 86 26.04 -10.13 -8.43
CA PRO A 86 24.67 -9.64 -8.56
C PRO A 86 23.68 -10.40 -7.66
N VAL A 87 23.91 -11.69 -7.42
CA VAL A 87 23.07 -12.48 -6.51
C VAL A 87 23.26 -12.03 -5.06
N ALA A 88 24.50 -11.75 -4.63
CA ALA A 88 24.76 -11.20 -3.30
C ALA A 88 24.07 -9.84 -3.08
N VAL A 89 24.11 -8.96 -4.08
CA VAL A 89 23.38 -7.69 -4.05
C VAL A 89 21.87 -7.92 -3.97
N LEU A 90 21.32 -8.85 -4.73
CA LEU A 90 19.90 -9.19 -4.70
C LEU A 90 19.47 -9.68 -3.30
N VAL A 91 20.25 -10.59 -2.71
CA VAL A 91 20.00 -11.11 -1.35
C VAL A 91 20.06 -9.98 -0.32
N ALA A 92 21.06 -9.11 -0.40
CA ALA A 92 21.17 -7.94 0.48
C ALA A 92 19.94 -7.01 0.36
N VAL A 93 19.48 -6.73 -0.85
CA VAL A 93 18.28 -5.90 -1.11
C VAL A 93 17.02 -6.56 -0.54
N ILE A 94 16.87 -7.87 -0.67
CA ILE A 94 15.73 -8.61 -0.10
C ILE A 94 15.74 -8.52 1.42
N ILE A 95 16.89 -8.72 2.06
CA ILE A 95 17.03 -8.63 3.52
C ILE A 95 16.74 -7.20 4.00
N LEU A 96 17.32 -6.20 3.33
CA LEU A 96 17.07 -4.79 3.63
C LEU A 96 15.58 -4.45 3.52
N SER A 97 14.93 -4.84 2.44
CA SER A 97 13.50 -4.61 2.21
C SER A 97 12.63 -5.24 3.29
N ARG A 98 12.94 -6.48 3.69
CA ARG A 98 12.19 -7.16 4.76
C ARG A 98 12.36 -6.47 6.12
N ARG A 99 13.57 -6.00 6.43
CA ARG A 99 13.83 -5.28 7.69
C ARG A 99 13.28 -3.88 7.68
N ALA A 100 13.37 -3.15 6.56
CA ALA A 100 12.78 -1.84 6.40
C ALA A 100 11.27 -1.86 6.65
N ARG A 101 10.56 -2.87 6.11
CA ARG A 101 9.11 -3.05 6.39
C ARG A 101 8.86 -3.29 7.88
N ARG A 102 9.66 -4.12 8.56
CA ARG A 102 9.49 -4.35 10.00
C ARG A 102 9.71 -3.06 10.80
N ALA A 103 10.72 -2.27 10.44
CA ALA A 103 11.00 -0.99 11.07
C ALA A 103 9.87 0.02 10.84
N ALA A 104 9.32 0.09 9.61
CA ALA A 104 8.18 0.95 9.29
C ALA A 104 6.96 0.57 10.14
N TYR A 105 6.63 -0.72 10.25
CA TYR A 105 5.51 -1.16 11.11
C TYR A 105 5.73 -0.82 12.59
N ALA A 106 6.95 -0.96 13.11
CA ALA A 106 7.24 -0.59 14.48
C ALA A 106 7.09 0.91 14.77
N GLN A 107 7.26 1.77 13.76
CA GLN A 107 7.07 3.22 13.90
C GLN A 107 5.60 3.64 13.92
N VAL A 108 4.72 2.90 13.26
CA VAL A 108 3.27 3.17 13.22
C VAL A 108 2.50 2.32 14.24
N GLU A 109 3.13 1.34 14.87
CA GLU A 109 2.53 0.52 15.92
C GLU A 109 2.11 1.42 17.09
N GLY A 110 0.81 1.37 17.46
CA GLY A 110 0.24 2.26 18.47
C GLY A 110 -0.28 3.62 17.96
N GLN A 111 -0.07 3.95 16.69
CA GLN A 111 -0.68 5.15 16.11
C GLN A 111 -2.05 4.82 15.48
N PRO A 112 -3.05 5.70 15.62
CA PRO A 112 -4.34 5.53 14.95
C PRO A 112 -4.16 5.46 13.43
N GLY A 113 -4.77 4.47 12.78
CA GLY A 113 -4.65 4.26 11.33
C GLY A 113 -3.61 3.24 10.89
N ALA A 114 -2.84 2.67 11.82
CA ALA A 114 -1.81 1.68 11.53
C ALA A 114 -2.36 0.41 10.82
N ALA A 115 -3.55 -0.04 11.20
CA ALA A 115 -4.19 -1.18 10.54
C ALA A 115 -4.56 -0.87 9.07
N GLY A 116 -5.01 0.35 8.80
CA GLY A 116 -5.26 0.82 7.43
C GLY A 116 -4.00 0.75 6.56
N ALA A 117 -2.86 1.18 7.10
CA ALA A 117 -1.58 1.10 6.41
C ALA A 117 -1.17 -0.35 6.07
N THR A 118 -1.45 -1.32 6.95
CA THR A 118 -1.14 -2.75 6.68
C THR A 118 -2.01 -3.35 5.58
N LEU A 119 -3.21 -2.84 5.37
CA LEU A 119 -4.08 -3.29 4.29
C LEU A 119 -3.51 -2.94 2.91
N GLN A 120 -2.80 -1.82 2.79
CA GLN A 120 -2.13 -1.42 1.54
C GLN A 120 -1.13 -2.47 1.03
N ASP A 121 -0.58 -3.27 1.94
CA ASP A 121 0.33 -4.37 1.60
C ASP A 121 -0.38 -5.61 1.01
N LEU A 122 -1.71 -5.67 0.99
CA LEU A 122 -2.44 -6.83 0.45
C LEU A 122 -2.17 -7.03 -1.06
N GLY A 123 -1.86 -5.96 -1.79
CA GLY A 123 -1.44 -6.03 -3.18
C GLY A 123 -2.61 -6.20 -4.16
N ARG A 124 -2.30 -6.69 -5.36
CA ARG A 124 -3.27 -6.78 -6.47
C ARG A 124 -4.44 -7.72 -6.13
N GLY A 125 -5.64 -7.33 -6.57
CA GLY A 125 -6.87 -8.12 -6.37
C GLY A 125 -7.62 -7.80 -5.08
N TRP A 126 -7.14 -6.82 -4.31
CA TRP A 126 -7.84 -6.24 -3.18
C TRP A 126 -8.27 -4.81 -3.48
N ILE A 127 -9.47 -4.46 -3.05
CA ILE A 127 -10.01 -3.10 -3.09
C ILE A 127 -10.05 -2.64 -1.64
N ILE A 128 -9.25 -1.63 -1.34
CA ILE A 128 -9.02 -1.13 0.03
C ILE A 128 -9.60 0.26 0.11
N GLU A 129 -10.36 0.55 1.13
CA GLU A 129 -10.79 1.91 1.43
C GLU A 129 -9.71 2.62 2.23
N GLU A 130 -9.28 3.77 1.70
CA GLU A 130 -8.23 4.59 2.33
C GLU A 130 -8.67 5.17 3.66
N GLN A 131 -9.96 5.47 3.78
CA GLN A 131 -10.54 6.02 5.00
C GLN A 131 -11.21 4.92 5.83
N PRO A 132 -11.22 5.06 7.16
CA PRO A 132 -11.96 4.16 8.02
C PRO A 132 -13.45 4.22 7.72
N VAL A 133 -14.11 3.07 7.60
CA VAL A 133 -15.56 2.94 7.33
C VAL A 133 -16.40 3.23 8.57
N ALA A 134 -15.82 3.07 9.76
CA ALA A 134 -16.42 3.46 11.02
C ALA A 134 -15.31 3.89 12.00
N PHE A 135 -15.59 4.91 12.80
CA PHE A 135 -14.66 5.38 13.81
C PHE A 135 -15.39 5.97 15.01
N ASN A 136 -14.72 5.91 16.16
CA ASN A 136 -15.17 6.59 17.37
C ASN A 136 -14.19 7.70 17.72
N PRO A 137 -14.60 9.00 17.62
CA PRO A 137 -13.70 10.13 17.88
C PRO A 137 -13.17 10.20 19.32
N ARG A 138 -13.94 9.70 20.28
CA ARG A 138 -13.57 9.76 21.72
C ARG A 138 -12.52 8.74 22.10
N THR A 139 -12.60 7.53 21.53
CA THR A 139 -11.74 6.40 21.89
C THR A 139 -10.69 6.11 20.83
N GLN A 140 -10.75 6.81 19.69
CA GLN A 140 -9.88 6.61 18.52
C GLN A 140 -9.91 5.16 17.98
N ASP A 141 -11.00 4.45 18.26
CA ASP A 141 -11.21 3.12 17.68
C ASP A 141 -11.62 3.26 16.21
N LEU A 142 -10.97 2.49 15.35
CA LEU A 142 -11.13 2.56 13.89
C LEU A 142 -11.51 1.21 13.32
N VAL A 143 -12.31 1.24 12.25
CA VAL A 143 -12.64 0.05 11.45
C VAL A 143 -12.32 0.35 10.00
N PHE A 144 -11.42 -0.43 9.41
CA PHE A 144 -11.06 -0.38 8.01
C PHE A 144 -11.71 -1.53 7.24
N ARG A 145 -11.95 -1.31 5.96
CA ARG A 145 -12.56 -2.30 5.09
C ARG A 145 -11.66 -2.61 3.90
N ALA A 146 -11.45 -3.91 3.66
CA ALA A 146 -10.86 -4.41 2.44
C ALA A 146 -11.80 -5.41 1.79
N LEU A 147 -11.96 -5.36 0.48
CA LEU A 147 -12.75 -6.28 -0.31
C LEU A 147 -11.83 -7.10 -1.22
N GLY A 148 -11.97 -8.39 -1.18
CA GLY A 148 -11.18 -9.32 -1.99
C GLY A 148 -11.91 -10.64 -2.26
N ARG A 149 -11.22 -11.60 -2.82
CA ARG A 149 -11.80 -12.93 -3.09
C ARG A 149 -12.31 -13.68 -1.85
N PRO A 150 -11.79 -13.46 -0.63
CA PRO A 150 -12.42 -14.03 0.58
C PRO A 150 -13.76 -13.40 0.94
N GLY A 151 -14.09 -12.23 0.41
CA GLY A 151 -15.25 -11.41 0.78
C GLY A 151 -14.82 -10.06 1.34
N VAL A 152 -15.66 -9.49 2.19
CA VAL A 152 -15.36 -8.26 2.93
C VAL A 152 -14.58 -8.61 4.19
N VAL A 153 -13.45 -7.94 4.39
CA VAL A 153 -12.64 -8.05 5.60
C VAL A 153 -12.68 -6.72 6.33
N LEU A 154 -13.17 -6.75 7.55
CA LEU A 154 -13.16 -5.63 8.48
C LEU A 154 -11.95 -5.79 9.40
N VAL A 155 -11.05 -4.82 9.35
CA VAL A 155 -9.85 -4.77 10.21
C VAL A 155 -10.05 -3.67 11.22
N THR A 156 -9.96 -4.01 12.51
CA THR A 156 -10.29 -3.08 13.59
C THR A 156 -9.05 -2.68 14.37
N GLU A 157 -8.99 -1.44 14.80
CA GLU A 157 -8.04 -0.92 15.78
C GLU A 157 -8.76 -0.59 17.07
N GLY A 158 -8.21 -1.05 18.17
CA GLY A 158 -8.74 -0.84 19.51
C GLY A 158 -9.11 -2.14 20.22
N PRO A 159 -9.45 -2.08 21.51
CA PRO A 159 -9.88 -3.22 22.28
C PRO A 159 -11.10 -3.91 21.69
N ALA A 160 -11.05 -5.25 21.57
CA ALA A 160 -12.07 -6.04 20.90
C ALA A 160 -13.51 -5.78 21.41
N GLN A 161 -13.67 -5.52 22.70
CA GLN A 161 -14.97 -5.21 23.29
C GLN A 161 -15.55 -3.88 22.81
N ARG A 162 -14.70 -2.83 22.69
CA ARG A 162 -15.16 -1.49 22.29
C ARG A 162 -15.50 -1.43 20.80
N VAL A 163 -14.68 -2.04 19.96
CA VAL A 163 -14.89 -2.04 18.48
C VAL A 163 -16.07 -2.90 18.05
N ARG A 164 -16.58 -3.78 18.93
CA ARG A 164 -17.68 -4.69 18.64
C ARG A 164 -18.95 -3.99 18.16
N SER A 165 -19.27 -2.83 18.73
CA SER A 165 -20.43 -2.03 18.31
C SER A 165 -20.25 -1.45 16.91
N LEU A 166 -19.07 -0.91 16.58
CA LEU A 166 -18.73 -0.39 15.26
C LEU A 166 -18.76 -1.49 14.20
N VAL A 167 -18.15 -2.62 14.49
CA VAL A 167 -18.21 -3.82 13.63
C VAL A 167 -19.63 -4.30 13.41
N GLY A 168 -20.46 -4.32 14.46
CA GLY A 168 -21.86 -4.72 14.39
C GLY A 168 -22.69 -3.82 13.47
N GLN A 169 -22.46 -2.50 13.53
CA GLN A 169 -23.12 -1.54 12.64
C GLN A 169 -22.70 -1.73 11.18
N GLU A 170 -21.39 -1.91 10.94
CA GLU A 170 -20.89 -2.12 9.59
C GLU A 170 -21.33 -3.47 9.01
N ARG A 171 -21.36 -4.53 9.81
CA ARG A 171 -21.91 -5.84 9.38
C ARG A 171 -23.38 -5.74 8.98
N LYS A 172 -24.22 -5.03 9.75
CA LYS A 172 -25.63 -4.79 9.42
C LYS A 172 -25.76 -4.01 8.11
N ARG A 173 -24.89 -3.03 7.88
CA ARG A 173 -24.85 -2.26 6.63
C ARG A 173 -24.46 -3.16 5.45
N LEU A 174 -23.39 -3.93 5.58
CA LEU A 174 -22.92 -4.86 4.56
C LEU A 174 -23.97 -5.93 4.22
N HIS A 175 -24.65 -6.49 5.22
CA HIS A 175 -25.69 -7.48 5.01
C HIS A 175 -26.86 -6.94 4.19
N ARG A 176 -27.23 -5.68 4.36
CA ARG A 176 -28.27 -5.03 3.53
C ARG A 176 -27.86 -4.83 2.08
N LEU A 177 -26.56 -4.59 1.83
CA LEU A 177 -26.03 -4.25 0.51
C LEU A 177 -25.61 -5.49 -0.29
N ALA A 178 -25.05 -6.47 0.40
CA ALA A 178 -24.49 -7.68 -0.18
C ALA A 178 -24.70 -8.87 0.78
N PRO A 179 -25.96 -9.39 0.93
CA PRO A 179 -26.31 -10.42 1.92
C PRO A 179 -25.52 -11.72 1.74
N ASN A 180 -25.15 -12.04 0.51
CA ASN A 180 -24.45 -13.30 0.16
C ASN A 180 -22.92 -13.19 0.24
N VAL A 181 -22.38 -12.03 0.63
CA VAL A 181 -20.92 -11.82 0.71
C VAL A 181 -20.43 -12.14 2.13
N PRO A 182 -19.47 -13.06 2.29
CA PRO A 182 -18.91 -13.35 3.60
C PRO A 182 -18.19 -12.14 4.18
N VAL A 183 -18.39 -11.90 5.48
CA VAL A 183 -17.75 -10.81 6.22
C VAL A 183 -16.84 -11.41 7.30
N HIS A 184 -15.56 -11.19 7.15
CA HIS A 184 -14.53 -11.58 8.11
C HIS A 184 -14.13 -10.38 8.98
N VAL A 185 -13.80 -10.64 10.25
CA VAL A 185 -13.33 -9.60 11.17
C VAL A 185 -11.96 -10.00 11.68
N VAL A 186 -11.00 -9.07 11.60
CA VAL A 186 -9.64 -9.23 12.11
C VAL A 186 -9.39 -8.10 13.10
N ASN A 187 -9.32 -8.42 14.38
CA ASN A 187 -9.01 -7.45 15.42
C ASN A 187 -7.49 -7.29 15.51
N THR A 188 -6.98 -6.05 15.38
CA THR A 188 -5.55 -5.78 15.48
C THR A 188 -5.17 -5.31 16.87
N GLY A 189 -4.00 -5.74 17.32
CA GLY A 189 -3.42 -5.36 18.61
C GLY A 189 -2.59 -6.49 19.21
N ASP A 190 -2.13 -6.27 20.43
CA ASP A 190 -1.31 -7.22 21.18
C ASP A 190 -2.09 -7.95 22.29
N GLY A 191 -3.40 -7.70 22.38
CA GLY A 191 -4.29 -8.33 23.36
C GLY A 191 -4.69 -9.76 22.98
N GLU A 192 -5.33 -10.44 23.91
CA GLU A 192 -5.86 -11.79 23.70
C GLU A 192 -6.90 -11.80 22.57
N GLY A 193 -6.73 -12.71 21.62
CA GLY A 193 -7.61 -12.81 20.42
C GLY A 193 -7.36 -11.73 19.38
N GLN A 194 -6.34 -10.91 19.53
CA GLN A 194 -5.94 -9.90 18.55
C GLN A 194 -4.76 -10.39 17.71
N VAL A 195 -4.66 -9.85 16.50
CA VAL A 195 -3.59 -10.17 15.55
C VAL A 195 -2.60 -9.01 15.56
N PRO A 196 -1.30 -9.27 15.85
CA PRO A 196 -0.28 -8.25 15.77
C PRO A 196 -0.24 -7.61 14.39
N LEU A 197 -0.01 -6.28 14.33
CA LEU A 197 -0.02 -5.48 13.11
C LEU A 197 0.79 -6.12 11.97
N LYS A 198 1.97 -6.64 12.28
CA LYS A 198 2.89 -7.34 11.36
C LYS A 198 2.29 -8.59 10.69
N ARG A 199 1.28 -9.20 11.30
CA ARG A 199 0.65 -10.44 10.82
C ARG A 199 -0.70 -10.21 10.11
N VAL A 200 -1.29 -9.02 10.22
CA VAL A 200 -2.61 -8.69 9.66
C VAL A 200 -2.70 -9.04 8.18
N SER A 201 -1.81 -8.53 7.33
CA SER A 201 -1.83 -8.81 5.90
C SER A 201 -1.69 -10.31 5.58
N LYS A 202 -0.87 -11.04 6.36
CA LYS A 202 -0.73 -12.50 6.20
C LYS A 202 -2.02 -13.23 6.58
N THR A 203 -2.62 -12.86 7.70
CA THR A 203 -3.88 -13.44 8.19
C THR A 203 -5.01 -13.20 7.19
N VAL A 204 -5.12 -11.97 6.68
CA VAL A 204 -6.13 -11.61 5.68
C VAL A 204 -5.95 -12.39 4.38
N ARG A 205 -4.71 -12.57 3.90
CA ARG A 205 -4.43 -13.37 2.69
C ARG A 205 -4.69 -14.87 2.86
N ALA A 206 -4.62 -15.38 4.07
CA ALA A 206 -4.85 -16.80 4.38
C ALA A 206 -6.35 -17.16 4.42
N LEU A 207 -7.25 -16.17 4.39
CA LEU A 207 -8.69 -16.42 4.40
C LEU A 207 -9.14 -17.20 3.16
N PRO A 208 -10.14 -18.09 3.29
CA PRO A 208 -10.64 -18.90 2.19
C PRO A 208 -11.27 -18.03 1.11
N LYS A 209 -10.84 -18.23 -0.14
CA LYS A 209 -11.35 -17.51 -1.31
C LYS A 209 -12.72 -18.08 -1.70
N LYS A 210 -13.78 -17.28 -1.57
CA LYS A 210 -15.15 -17.67 -1.88
C LYS A 210 -15.74 -16.92 -3.08
N LEU A 211 -15.17 -15.78 -3.46
CA LEU A 211 -15.63 -14.95 -4.56
C LEU A 211 -14.70 -15.05 -5.77
N THR A 212 -15.26 -14.89 -6.94
CA THR A 212 -14.53 -14.64 -8.18
C THR A 212 -14.10 -13.18 -8.28
N GLN A 213 -13.17 -12.87 -9.16
CA GLN A 213 -12.72 -11.47 -9.36
C GLN A 213 -13.84 -10.57 -9.90
N GLN A 214 -14.76 -11.11 -10.70
CA GLN A 214 -15.90 -10.38 -11.23
C GLN A 214 -16.90 -10.02 -10.12
N GLU A 215 -17.22 -10.96 -9.24
CA GLU A 215 -18.07 -10.72 -8.07
C GLU A 215 -17.49 -9.66 -7.13
N VAL A 216 -16.18 -9.70 -6.89
CA VAL A 216 -15.49 -8.67 -6.11
C VAL A 216 -15.73 -7.28 -6.72
N HIS A 217 -15.64 -7.16 -8.05
CA HIS A 217 -15.86 -5.88 -8.74
C HIS A 217 -17.32 -5.40 -8.65
N GLU A 218 -18.28 -6.30 -8.81
CA GLU A 218 -19.69 -5.97 -8.67
C GLU A 218 -20.08 -5.55 -7.23
N VAL A 219 -19.56 -6.27 -6.24
CA VAL A 219 -19.73 -5.90 -4.82
C VAL A 219 -19.12 -4.52 -4.55
N SER A 220 -17.93 -4.25 -5.08
CA SER A 220 -17.29 -2.94 -4.95
C SER A 220 -18.14 -1.81 -5.52
N LYS A 221 -18.73 -1.99 -6.69
CA LYS A 221 -19.63 -0.99 -7.30
C LYS A 221 -20.84 -0.70 -6.40
N ARG A 222 -21.47 -1.75 -5.84
CA ARG A 222 -22.60 -1.60 -4.92
C ARG A 222 -22.21 -0.85 -3.64
N LEU A 223 -21.05 -1.17 -3.07
CA LEU A 223 -20.55 -0.50 -1.86
C LEU A 223 -20.20 0.97 -2.14
N SER A 224 -19.56 1.27 -3.26
CA SER A 224 -19.15 2.65 -3.61
C SER A 224 -20.33 3.55 -3.96
N SER A 225 -21.42 3.03 -4.51
CA SER A 225 -22.61 3.83 -4.85
C SER A 225 -23.28 4.44 -3.62
N LEU A 226 -23.15 3.80 -2.45
CA LEU A 226 -23.76 4.24 -1.20
C LEU A 226 -22.81 5.00 -0.27
N SER A 227 -21.50 4.85 -0.46
CA SER A 227 -20.52 5.68 0.28
C SER A 227 -20.41 7.11 -0.27
N ARG A 228 -20.92 7.37 -1.48
CA ARG A 228 -20.97 8.72 -2.08
C ARG A 228 -22.12 9.60 -1.60
N SER A 229 -23.07 9.09 -0.87
CA SER A 229 -24.07 9.94 -0.22
C SER A 229 -23.38 10.67 0.96
N LEU A 230 -22.75 11.80 0.68
CA LEU A 230 -22.48 12.80 1.70
C LEU A 230 -23.80 13.00 2.46
N PRO A 231 -23.80 13.02 3.80
CA PRO A 231 -24.97 13.41 4.55
C PRO A 231 -25.21 14.92 4.30
N VAL A 232 -25.85 15.23 3.19
CA VAL A 232 -26.36 16.57 2.96
C VAL A 232 -27.47 16.75 3.99
N PRO A 233 -27.37 17.72 4.91
CA PRO A 233 -28.43 17.99 5.86
C PRO A 233 -29.73 18.20 5.08
N LYS A 234 -30.81 17.51 5.49
CA LYS A 234 -32.12 17.66 4.85
C LYS A 234 -32.49 19.16 4.84
N GLY A 235 -32.64 19.74 3.65
CA GLY A 235 -33.03 21.14 3.49
C GLY A 235 -31.95 22.08 2.94
N VAL A 236 -30.72 21.63 2.74
CA VAL A 236 -29.67 22.44 2.09
C VAL A 236 -29.42 21.95 0.68
N ASP A 237 -29.82 22.76 -0.29
CA ASP A 237 -29.49 22.56 -1.70
C ASP A 237 -28.00 22.91 -1.89
N PRO A 238 -27.11 21.93 -2.22
CA PRO A 238 -25.68 22.18 -2.35
C PRO A 238 -25.34 23.17 -3.48
N MET A 239 -26.24 23.38 -4.45
CA MET A 239 -26.08 24.36 -5.52
C MET A 239 -26.48 25.79 -5.10
N ARG A 240 -27.17 25.95 -3.95
CA ARG A 240 -27.61 27.24 -3.40
C ARG A 240 -26.89 27.68 -2.13
N ALA A 241 -25.93 26.91 -1.64
CA ALA A 241 -25.09 27.29 -0.51
C ALA A 241 -24.20 28.49 -0.87
N ARG A 242 -24.68 29.69 -0.63
CA ARG A 242 -23.85 30.90 -0.71
C ARG A 242 -22.89 30.90 0.47
N PRO A 243 -21.59 31.19 0.25
CA PRO A 243 -20.64 31.32 1.35
C PRO A 243 -21.08 32.43 2.29
N ASP A 244 -21.15 32.11 3.58
CA ASP A 244 -21.56 33.04 4.62
C ASP A 244 -20.53 34.17 4.76
N ARG A 245 -20.86 35.38 4.33
CA ARG A 245 -20.00 36.59 4.39
C ARG A 245 -19.60 37.03 5.80
N LYS A 246 -20.15 36.41 6.84
CA LYS A 246 -19.83 36.74 8.23
C LYS A 246 -18.55 36.10 8.79
N MET A 247 -17.99 35.09 8.12
CA MET A 247 -16.73 34.47 8.53
C MET A 247 -15.47 35.10 7.90
N MET A 248 -15.62 36.21 7.16
CA MET A 248 -14.48 36.91 6.55
C MET A 248 -14.25 38.29 7.15
N ARG A 249 -14.60 38.48 8.42
CA ARG A 249 -14.20 39.70 9.18
C ARG A 249 -13.48 39.34 10.45
#